data_b358d1b511061382f8253cf0a9d6442d
#
_entry.id   b358d1b511061382f8253cf0a9d6442d
#
_cell.length_a   1.000
_cell.length_b   1.000
_cell.length_c   1.000
_cell.angle_alpha   90.00
_cell.angle_beta   90.00
_cell.angle_gamma   90.00
#
_symmetry.space_group_name_H-M   'P 1'
#
loop_
_entity.id
_entity.type
_entity.pdbx_description
1 polymer ?
#
loop_
_entity_poly.entity_id
_entity_poly.type
_entity_poly.pdbx_seq_one_letter_code
_entity_poly.pdbx_strand_id
1 'polypeptide(L)'
;MEVGEELGPMSVAVDDHKIKAFAYAVDDYDPAYMVGRPGRERIGHPTLLCNDLFHVRKSKYDYTTGEAGLHAKQEYEFFNPVRLGQAITLTGRFVDKYIRREKTYITFEAEGTDEDGRLVNRARSTIMMGLRPGVMKEPAPAPAQEAKTEAPAVTIVSGPIVERASRSTPTGAQVKPVVKFINAGQVVIFTGTDRRSIHTDLQTARAAGLPDIIAQGLMSMTYISEALNDFFGKTWQQGGKISVAFIAPVYPGDIVTSSAIVREKVAEGRRQRLLLDVWSENAAGRRVTVGTASAPV
;
A
#
# COMPACT_ATOMS: atom_id res chain seq x y z
N MET A 1 13.98 15.39 11.66
CA MET A 1 13.82 14.67 10.38
C MET A 1 14.55 15.42 9.29
N GLU A 2 15.79 15.03 9.02
CA GLU A 2 16.63 15.69 8.02
C GLU A 2 16.98 14.70 6.90
N VAL A 3 17.11 15.19 5.66
CA VAL A 3 17.49 14.34 4.51
C VAL A 3 18.86 13.72 4.76
N GLY A 4 18.99 12.43 4.50
CA GLY A 4 20.20 11.64 4.78
C GLY A 4 20.21 10.98 6.17
N GLU A 5 19.28 11.33 7.05
CA GLU A 5 19.21 10.72 8.38
C GLU A 5 18.78 9.26 8.30
N GLU A 6 19.58 8.37 8.88
CA GLU A 6 19.39 6.92 8.92
C GLU A 6 18.34 6.51 9.95
N LEU A 7 17.56 5.47 9.64
CA LEU A 7 16.49 4.89 10.45
C LEU A 7 16.72 3.39 10.66
N GLY A 8 16.37 2.88 11.83
CA GLY A 8 16.61 1.49 12.19
C GLY A 8 18.04 1.28 12.74
N PRO A 9 18.57 0.03 12.74
CA PRO A 9 17.85 -1.16 12.32
C PRO A 9 16.73 -1.57 13.26
N MET A 10 15.71 -2.24 12.73
CA MET A 10 14.66 -2.94 13.48
C MET A 10 14.56 -4.38 12.97
N SER A 11 14.27 -5.33 13.84
CA SER A 11 14.08 -6.73 13.45
C SER A 11 12.61 -7.11 13.54
N VAL A 12 12.12 -7.84 12.55
CA VAL A 12 10.73 -8.34 12.47
C VAL A 12 10.76 -9.85 12.28
N ALA A 13 10.24 -10.59 13.25
CA ALA A 13 10.03 -12.03 13.11
C ALA A 13 8.77 -12.29 12.25
N VAL A 14 8.90 -13.17 11.27
CA VAL A 14 7.81 -13.61 10.39
C VAL A 14 7.29 -14.95 10.90
N ASP A 15 6.48 -14.91 11.93
CA ASP A 15 5.86 -16.10 12.52
C ASP A 15 4.46 -16.39 11.95
N ASP A 16 3.88 -17.51 12.36
CA ASP A 16 2.54 -17.94 11.97
C ASP A 16 1.46 -16.91 12.32
N HIS A 17 1.59 -16.31 13.50
CA HIS A 17 0.63 -15.31 13.97
C HIS A 17 0.64 -14.07 13.09
N LYS A 18 1.82 -13.51 12.80
CA LYS A 18 1.96 -12.33 11.94
C LYS A 18 1.37 -12.54 10.55
N ILE A 19 1.67 -13.69 9.93
CA ILE A 19 1.12 -14.01 8.59
C ILE A 19 -0.40 -14.11 8.64
N LYS A 20 -0.96 -14.85 9.60
CA LYS A 20 -2.42 -15.05 9.72
C LYS A 20 -3.15 -13.81 10.16
N ALA A 21 -2.60 -13.04 11.11
CA ALA A 21 -3.19 -11.78 11.54
C ALA A 21 -3.26 -10.77 10.38
N PHE A 22 -2.22 -10.69 9.55
CA PHE A 22 -2.23 -9.85 8.37
C PHE A 22 -3.25 -10.33 7.34
N ALA A 23 -3.29 -11.63 7.03
CA ALA A 23 -4.26 -12.22 6.11
C ALA A 23 -5.71 -11.94 6.57
N TYR A 24 -5.99 -12.09 7.87
CA TYR A 24 -7.29 -11.74 8.46
C TYR A 24 -7.60 -10.24 8.34
N ALA A 25 -6.62 -9.39 8.61
CA ALA A 25 -6.81 -7.93 8.59
C ALA A 25 -7.13 -7.40 7.19
N VAL A 26 -6.65 -8.06 6.13
CA VAL A 26 -6.89 -7.67 4.73
C VAL A 26 -7.91 -8.55 4.01
N ASP A 27 -8.50 -9.53 4.73
CA ASP A 27 -9.48 -10.48 4.20
C ASP A 27 -8.96 -11.25 2.97
N ASP A 28 -7.67 -11.68 3.02
CA ASP A 28 -7.04 -12.49 1.97
C ASP A 28 -6.50 -13.80 2.55
N TYR A 29 -7.25 -14.87 2.33
CA TYR A 29 -6.99 -16.20 2.89
C TYR A 29 -6.37 -17.18 1.87
N ASP A 30 -5.49 -16.70 0.97
CA ASP A 30 -4.81 -17.61 0.04
C ASP A 30 -4.13 -18.75 0.83
N PRO A 31 -4.31 -20.02 0.42
CA PRO A 31 -3.67 -21.16 1.07
C PRO A 31 -2.15 -21.01 1.24
N ALA A 32 -1.48 -20.26 0.36
CA ALA A 32 -0.04 -19.98 0.49
C ALA A 32 0.31 -19.25 1.79
N TYR A 33 -0.61 -18.44 2.33
CA TYR A 33 -0.44 -17.72 3.60
C TYR A 33 -0.96 -18.53 4.78
N MET A 34 -2.08 -19.20 4.63
CA MET A 34 -2.80 -19.81 5.74
C MET A 34 -2.22 -21.17 6.18
N VAL A 35 -1.94 -22.05 5.23
CA VAL A 35 -1.53 -23.43 5.50
C VAL A 35 -0.28 -23.86 4.72
N GLY A 36 0.14 -23.07 3.75
CA GLY A 36 1.15 -23.43 2.77
C GLY A 36 0.58 -24.31 1.63
N ARG A 37 1.36 -24.48 0.58
CA ARG A 37 1.02 -25.33 -0.56
C ARG A 37 1.90 -26.57 -0.56
N PRO A 38 1.41 -27.74 -0.97
CA PRO A 38 2.21 -28.97 -0.99
C PRO A 38 3.56 -28.77 -1.70
N GLY A 39 4.64 -29.17 -1.05
CA GLY A 39 6.01 -29.07 -1.59
C GLY A 39 6.55 -27.63 -1.75
N ARG A 40 5.92 -26.65 -1.11
CA ARG A 40 6.37 -25.24 -1.11
C ARG A 40 6.41 -24.68 0.30
N GLU A 41 7.40 -23.85 0.56
CA GLU A 41 7.47 -23.07 1.80
C GLU A 41 6.26 -22.14 1.89
N ARG A 42 5.78 -21.95 3.08
CA ARG A 42 4.71 -21.01 3.39
C ARG A 42 5.26 -19.59 3.33
N ILE A 43 4.53 -18.72 2.67
CA ILE A 43 4.90 -17.32 2.46
C ILE A 43 3.89 -16.39 3.11
N GLY A 44 4.28 -15.15 3.34
CA GLY A 44 3.36 -14.07 3.69
C GLY A 44 2.76 -13.40 2.45
N HIS A 45 1.69 -12.62 2.67
CA HIS A 45 1.15 -11.71 1.67
C HIS A 45 2.27 -10.78 1.13
N PRO A 46 2.30 -10.41 -0.17
CA PRO A 46 3.37 -9.57 -0.72
C PRO A 46 3.63 -8.29 0.08
N THR A 47 2.58 -7.66 0.61
CA THR A 47 2.68 -6.43 1.40
C THR A 47 2.74 -6.67 2.92
N LEU A 48 3.02 -7.89 3.40
CA LEU A 48 3.06 -8.24 4.83
C LEU A 48 3.87 -7.24 5.68
N LEU A 49 4.97 -6.73 5.14
CA LEU A 49 5.87 -5.83 5.85
C LEU A 49 5.54 -4.34 5.64
N CYS A 50 4.41 -3.99 4.99
CA CYS A 50 4.15 -2.59 4.63
C CYS A 50 4.05 -1.66 5.85
N ASN A 51 3.42 -2.11 6.93
CA ASN A 51 3.35 -1.36 8.18
C ASN A 51 4.69 -1.32 8.91
N ASP A 52 5.45 -2.42 8.93
CA ASP A 52 6.75 -2.48 9.57
C ASP A 52 7.73 -1.52 8.88
N LEU A 53 7.80 -1.54 7.55
CA LEU A 53 8.60 -0.59 6.76
C LEU A 53 8.16 0.86 6.96
N PHE A 54 6.85 1.11 7.01
CA PHE A 54 6.32 2.44 7.31
C PHE A 54 6.69 2.91 8.72
N HIS A 55 6.81 1.99 9.67
CA HIS A 55 7.11 2.28 11.06
C HIS A 55 8.60 2.24 11.41
N VAL A 56 9.52 1.94 10.48
CA VAL A 56 10.97 1.95 10.76
C VAL A 56 11.43 3.28 11.37
N ARG A 57 10.78 4.40 11.04
CA ARG A 57 11.03 5.73 11.62
C ARG A 57 10.74 5.80 13.12
N LYS A 58 9.92 4.88 13.68
CA LYS A 58 9.67 4.79 15.13
C LYS A 58 10.94 4.41 15.91
N SER A 59 11.98 3.92 15.25
CA SER A 59 13.28 3.67 15.89
C SER A 59 13.91 4.94 16.47
N LYS A 60 13.53 6.11 15.93
CA LYS A 60 14.07 7.42 16.35
C LYS A 60 13.03 8.45 16.78
N TYR A 61 11.81 8.32 16.27
CA TYR A 61 10.78 9.34 16.45
C TYR A 61 9.55 8.77 17.15
N ASP A 62 9.18 9.37 18.27
CA ASP A 62 7.91 9.08 18.92
C ASP A 62 6.83 10.06 18.40
N TYR A 63 5.86 9.51 17.67
CA TYR A 63 4.75 10.28 17.08
C TYR A 63 3.58 10.55 18.04
N THR A 64 3.74 10.25 19.33
CA THR A 64 2.70 10.49 20.34
C THR A 64 2.51 11.97 20.69
N THR A 65 3.42 12.84 20.31
CA THR A 65 3.48 14.25 20.71
C THR A 65 2.98 15.22 19.66
N GLY A 66 1.83 14.96 19.03
CA GLY A 66 1.00 16.05 18.53
C GLY A 66 1.15 16.51 17.08
N GLU A 67 2.10 16.05 16.30
CA GLU A 67 2.16 16.32 14.85
C GLU A 67 1.68 15.11 14.05
N ALA A 68 0.37 15.01 13.88
CA ALA A 68 -0.20 13.99 12.99
C ALA A 68 0.22 14.27 11.54
N GLY A 69 0.84 13.29 10.91
CA GLY A 69 1.10 13.30 9.48
C GLY A 69 0.04 12.53 8.71
N LEU A 70 -0.33 12.99 7.52
CA LEU A 70 -1.17 12.24 6.61
C LEU A 70 -0.30 11.48 5.62
N HIS A 71 -0.48 10.17 5.53
CA HIS A 71 0.20 9.35 4.52
C HIS A 71 -0.36 9.71 3.14
N ALA A 72 0.44 10.41 2.34
CA ALA A 72 0.00 10.98 1.07
C ALA A 72 0.30 10.06 -0.11
N LYS A 73 1.47 9.40 -0.11
CA LYS A 73 1.93 8.56 -1.22
C LYS A 73 2.74 7.38 -0.70
N GLN A 74 2.59 6.23 -1.35
CA GLN A 74 3.37 5.03 -1.12
C GLN A 74 3.88 4.46 -2.43
N GLU A 75 5.18 4.17 -2.48
CA GLU A 75 5.81 3.31 -3.48
C GLU A 75 6.28 2.03 -2.79
N TYR A 76 6.17 0.90 -3.50
CA TYR A 76 6.56 -0.40 -2.97
C TYR A 76 7.12 -1.27 -4.08
N GLU A 77 8.26 -1.90 -3.83
CA GLU A 77 8.92 -2.82 -4.76
C GLU A 77 9.11 -4.17 -4.09
N PHE A 78 8.86 -5.22 -4.86
CA PHE A 78 8.95 -6.61 -4.40
C PHE A 78 10.16 -7.27 -5.06
N PHE A 79 11.06 -7.85 -4.25
CA PHE A 79 12.27 -8.51 -4.74
C PHE A 79 12.25 -10.01 -4.45
N ASN A 80 11.84 -10.40 -3.25
CA ASN A 80 11.71 -11.77 -2.81
C ASN A 80 10.49 -11.96 -1.91
N PRO A 81 9.81 -13.12 -1.94
CA PRO A 81 8.70 -13.39 -1.03
C PRO A 81 9.21 -13.50 0.40
N VAL A 82 8.44 -12.97 1.33
CA VAL A 82 8.65 -13.17 2.78
C VAL A 82 8.19 -14.58 3.14
N ARG A 83 9.00 -15.33 3.91
CA ARG A 83 8.70 -16.71 4.29
C ARG A 83 8.48 -16.87 5.78
N LEU A 84 7.68 -17.85 6.13
CA LEU A 84 7.50 -18.26 7.53
C LEU A 84 8.86 -18.64 8.14
N GLY A 85 9.10 -18.14 9.34
CA GLY A 85 10.32 -18.41 10.11
C GLY A 85 11.49 -17.45 9.87
N GLN A 86 11.38 -16.55 8.88
CA GLN A 86 12.43 -15.54 8.63
C GLN A 86 12.42 -14.45 9.70
N ALA A 87 13.61 -13.92 9.98
CA ALA A 87 13.81 -12.64 10.66
C ALA A 87 14.22 -11.58 9.62
N ILE A 88 13.44 -10.52 9.50
CA ILE A 88 13.69 -9.46 8.54
C ILE A 88 14.28 -8.25 9.26
N THR A 89 15.44 -7.80 8.81
CA THR A 89 16.06 -6.55 9.26
C THR A 89 15.54 -5.39 8.42
N LEU A 90 14.98 -4.39 9.09
CA LEU A 90 14.46 -3.17 8.47
C LEU A 90 15.43 -2.02 8.72
N THR A 91 15.82 -1.34 7.65
CA THR A 91 16.58 -0.09 7.69
C THR A 91 15.91 0.95 6.81
N GLY A 92 16.26 2.20 6.96
CA GLY A 92 15.72 3.25 6.11
C GLY A 92 16.48 4.56 6.27
N ARG A 93 16.04 5.57 5.53
CA ARG A 93 16.57 6.93 5.62
C ARG A 93 15.56 7.94 5.08
N PHE A 94 15.64 9.19 5.56
CA PHE A 94 14.92 10.28 4.92
C PHE A 94 15.62 10.68 3.61
N VAL A 95 14.85 10.73 2.52
CA VAL A 95 15.38 10.95 1.16
C VAL A 95 14.94 12.26 0.55
N ASP A 96 13.87 12.88 1.06
CA ASP A 96 13.37 14.14 0.53
C ASP A 96 12.54 14.90 1.57
N LYS A 97 12.59 16.24 1.51
CA LYS A 97 11.80 17.14 2.36
C LYS A 97 11.50 18.41 1.56
N TYR A 98 10.23 18.69 1.33
CA TYR A 98 9.83 19.85 0.53
C TYR A 98 8.54 20.48 1.03
N ILE A 99 8.30 21.73 0.61
CA ILE A 99 7.06 22.46 0.89
C ILE A 99 6.26 22.57 -0.41
N ARG A 100 4.98 22.18 -0.33
CA ARG A 100 4.02 22.35 -1.41
C ARG A 100 2.69 22.83 -0.86
N ARG A 101 2.13 23.93 -1.40
CA ARG A 101 0.88 24.53 -0.92
C ARG A 101 0.88 24.74 0.59
N GLU A 102 1.96 25.35 1.12
CA GLU A 102 2.16 25.65 2.54
C GLU A 102 2.18 24.42 3.47
N LYS A 103 2.28 23.21 2.92
CA LYS A 103 2.40 21.96 3.68
C LYS A 103 3.81 21.40 3.50
N THR A 104 4.38 20.93 4.60
CA THR A 104 5.66 20.22 4.57
C THR A 104 5.40 18.74 4.23
N TYR A 105 6.15 18.23 3.26
CA TYR A 105 6.18 16.82 2.91
C TYR A 105 7.55 16.25 3.25
N ILE A 106 7.55 15.07 3.84
CA ILE A 106 8.77 14.32 4.15
C ILE A 106 8.65 12.95 3.50
N THR A 107 9.69 12.55 2.78
CA THR A 107 9.78 11.24 2.16
C THR A 107 10.91 10.45 2.80
N PHE A 108 10.63 9.21 3.18
CA PHE A 108 11.64 8.27 3.62
C PHE A 108 11.55 7.00 2.78
N GLU A 109 12.70 6.37 2.61
CA GLU A 109 12.85 5.05 1.99
C GLU A 109 13.21 4.05 3.08
N ALA A 110 12.63 2.85 3.01
CA ALA A 110 12.89 1.75 3.92
C ALA A 110 13.05 0.45 3.15
N GLU A 111 13.94 -0.41 3.61
CA GLU A 111 14.25 -1.70 3.03
C GLU A 111 14.14 -2.80 4.08
N GLY A 112 13.67 -3.96 3.65
CA GLY A 112 13.69 -5.18 4.44
C GLY A 112 14.63 -6.20 3.81
N THR A 113 15.59 -6.71 4.58
CA THR A 113 16.52 -7.76 4.17
C THR A 113 16.37 -8.99 5.04
N ASP A 114 16.46 -10.18 4.44
CA ASP A 114 16.46 -11.45 5.18
C ASP A 114 17.82 -11.73 5.85
N GLU A 115 17.92 -12.86 6.55
CA GLU A 115 19.10 -13.28 7.29
C GLU A 115 20.31 -13.55 6.38
N ASP A 116 20.08 -13.84 5.09
CA ASP A 116 21.12 -14.01 4.09
C ASP A 116 21.54 -12.67 3.42
N GLY A 117 20.97 -11.54 3.88
CA GLY A 117 21.21 -10.20 3.32
C GLY A 117 20.50 -9.95 1.98
N ARG A 118 19.53 -10.80 1.61
CA ARG A 118 18.76 -10.61 0.37
C ARG A 118 17.67 -9.58 0.60
N LEU A 119 17.57 -8.63 -0.31
CA LEU A 119 16.50 -7.63 -0.30
C LEU A 119 15.14 -8.32 -0.55
N VAL A 120 14.20 -8.08 0.34
CA VAL A 120 12.83 -8.63 0.27
C VAL A 120 11.89 -7.58 -0.31
N ASN A 121 11.85 -6.41 0.32
CA ASN A 121 10.99 -5.30 -0.10
C ASN A 121 11.72 -3.97 0.03
N ARG A 122 11.33 -3.00 -0.79
CA ARG A 122 11.67 -1.57 -0.61
C ARG A 122 10.37 -0.77 -0.63
N ALA A 123 10.26 0.17 0.30
CA ALA A 123 9.14 1.07 0.41
C ALA A 123 9.62 2.52 0.42
N ARG A 124 8.92 3.41 -0.30
CA ARG A 124 9.14 4.85 -0.22
C ARG A 124 7.82 5.51 0.17
N SER A 125 7.81 6.14 1.32
CA SER A 125 6.60 6.71 1.92
C SER A 125 6.71 8.22 2.01
N THR A 126 5.72 8.93 1.50
CA THR A 126 5.63 10.39 1.61
C THR A 126 4.52 10.77 2.58
N ILE A 127 4.85 11.55 3.58
CA ILE A 127 3.96 12.02 4.63
C ILE A 127 3.82 13.53 4.51
N MET A 128 2.59 14.01 4.51
CA MET A 128 2.28 15.43 4.66
C MET A 128 2.22 15.75 6.15
N MET A 129 3.08 16.63 6.63
CA MET A 129 3.20 17.02 8.03
C MET A 129 2.33 18.22 8.38
N GLY A 130 2.12 18.46 9.68
CA GLY A 130 1.47 19.66 10.18
C GLY A 130 -0.05 19.65 10.08
N LEU A 131 -0.67 18.48 10.20
CA LEU A 131 -2.10 18.39 10.46
C LEU A 131 -2.39 18.86 11.88
N ARG A 132 -2.98 20.04 12.02
CA ARG A 132 -3.52 20.48 13.31
C ARG A 132 -4.80 19.70 13.61
N PRO A 133 -5.06 19.34 14.89
CA PRO A 133 -6.36 18.81 15.29
C PRO A 133 -7.51 19.68 14.76
N GLY A 134 -8.54 19.09 14.22
CA GLY A 134 -9.72 19.77 13.67
C GLY A 134 -9.61 20.28 12.23
N VAL A 135 -8.51 20.05 11.51
CA VAL A 135 -8.31 20.57 10.15
C VAL A 135 -8.62 19.54 9.04
N MET A 136 -8.86 18.29 9.38
CA MET A 136 -9.41 17.35 8.39
C MET A 136 -10.90 17.65 8.18
N LYS A 137 -11.18 18.74 7.45
CA LYS A 137 -12.51 18.89 6.85
C LYS A 137 -12.65 17.77 5.81
N GLU A 138 -13.82 17.11 5.81
CA GLU A 138 -14.16 16.33 4.61
C GLU A 138 -13.84 17.18 3.40
N PRO A 139 -13.10 16.67 2.41
CA PRO A 139 -12.96 17.39 1.19
C PRO A 139 -14.37 17.67 0.72
N ALA A 140 -14.73 18.95 0.60
CA ALA A 140 -15.99 19.34 -0.03
C ALA A 140 -16.15 18.48 -1.29
N PRO A 141 -17.38 18.01 -1.63
CA PRO A 141 -17.58 17.29 -2.87
C PRO A 141 -16.85 18.10 -3.93
N ALA A 142 -15.85 17.49 -4.55
CA ALA A 142 -14.99 18.19 -5.47
C ALA A 142 -15.91 18.90 -6.46
N PRO A 143 -15.83 20.24 -6.61
CA PRO A 143 -16.43 20.85 -7.76
C PRO A 143 -15.85 20.07 -8.94
N ALA A 144 -16.68 19.67 -9.88
CA ALA A 144 -16.27 19.02 -11.10
C ALA A 144 -15.34 19.98 -11.88
N GLN A 145 -14.10 20.14 -11.39
CA GLN A 145 -13.10 20.99 -12.02
C GLN A 145 -11.69 20.56 -11.62
N GLU A 146 -11.01 20.04 -12.63
CA GLU A 146 -9.61 20.28 -12.96
C GLU A 146 -8.56 19.98 -11.87
N ALA A 147 -8.29 18.71 -11.69
CA ALA A 147 -6.92 18.31 -11.38
C ALA A 147 -6.05 18.60 -12.62
N LYS A 148 -5.50 19.81 -12.71
CA LYS A 148 -4.39 20.10 -13.61
C LYS A 148 -3.14 19.43 -13.10
N THR A 149 -3.03 18.16 -13.38
CA THR A 149 -1.78 17.47 -13.68
C THR A 149 -2.15 16.64 -14.90
N GLU A 150 -1.98 17.25 -16.05
CA GLU A 150 -2.13 16.60 -17.35
C GLU A 150 -1.01 15.55 -17.50
N ALA A 151 -1.28 14.34 -17.01
CA ALA A 151 -0.93 13.19 -17.82
C ALA A 151 -2.00 13.17 -18.91
N PRO A 152 -1.68 13.02 -20.22
CA PRO A 152 -2.68 12.97 -21.26
C PRO A 152 -3.70 11.92 -20.88
N ALA A 153 -4.97 12.29 -20.85
CA ALA A 153 -6.08 11.36 -20.64
C ALA A 153 -6.07 10.40 -21.83
N VAL A 154 -5.28 9.34 -21.71
CA VAL A 154 -5.40 8.19 -22.58
C VAL A 154 -6.78 7.63 -22.24
N THR A 155 -7.75 7.82 -23.12
CA THR A 155 -9.03 7.13 -23.03
C THR A 155 -8.71 5.65 -23.21
N ILE A 156 -8.49 4.96 -22.08
CA ILE A 156 -8.24 3.53 -22.12
C ILE A 156 -9.58 2.88 -22.42
N VAL A 157 -9.72 2.39 -23.64
CA VAL A 157 -10.87 1.55 -24.00
C VAL A 157 -10.74 0.29 -23.16
N SER A 158 -11.71 0.05 -22.28
CA SER A 158 -11.73 -1.12 -21.41
C SER A 158 -11.84 -2.39 -22.29
N GLY A 159 -10.82 -3.22 -22.21
CA GLY A 159 -10.75 -4.53 -22.85
C GLY A 159 -11.34 -5.64 -21.97
N PRO A 160 -11.09 -6.90 -22.34
CA PRO A 160 -11.59 -8.05 -21.61
C PRO A 160 -10.94 -8.16 -20.22
N ILE A 161 -11.66 -8.78 -19.28
CA ILE A 161 -11.06 -9.24 -18.02
C ILE A 161 -10.14 -10.42 -18.33
N VAL A 162 -8.91 -10.35 -17.87
CA VAL A 162 -7.88 -11.38 -18.03
C VAL A 162 -7.45 -11.89 -16.65
N GLU A 163 -7.56 -13.18 -16.43
CA GLU A 163 -7.28 -13.77 -15.10
C GLU A 163 -5.78 -13.89 -14.79
N ARG A 164 -4.95 -14.13 -15.83
CA ARG A 164 -3.50 -14.33 -15.67
C ARG A 164 -2.70 -13.53 -16.69
N ALA A 165 -1.69 -12.83 -16.18
CA ALA A 165 -0.76 -12.09 -17.01
C ALA A 165 0.10 -13.01 -17.89
N SER A 166 0.32 -12.59 -19.12
CA SER A 166 1.21 -13.25 -20.07
C SER A 166 1.76 -12.23 -21.07
N ARG A 167 2.71 -12.67 -21.90
CA ARG A 167 3.23 -11.84 -23.00
C ARG A 167 2.13 -11.45 -24.01
N SER A 168 1.09 -12.27 -24.14
CA SER A 168 -0.04 -12.01 -25.05
C SER A 168 -1.12 -11.11 -24.45
N THR A 169 -1.08 -10.80 -23.15
CA THR A 169 -2.06 -9.92 -22.51
C THR A 169 -2.18 -8.60 -23.26
N PRO A 170 -3.34 -8.19 -23.77
CA PRO A 170 -3.47 -6.98 -24.59
C PRO A 170 -3.42 -5.71 -23.71
N THR A 171 -3.04 -4.60 -24.32
CA THR A 171 -3.32 -3.26 -23.75
C THR A 171 -4.83 -3.08 -23.63
N GLY A 172 -5.29 -2.43 -22.55
CA GLY A 172 -6.71 -2.32 -22.21
C GLY A 172 -7.24 -3.53 -21.42
N ALA A 173 -6.51 -4.65 -21.29
CA ALA A 173 -6.95 -5.76 -20.48
C ALA A 173 -7.18 -5.32 -19.02
N GLN A 174 -8.33 -5.71 -18.48
CA GLN A 174 -8.68 -5.47 -17.08
C GLN A 174 -8.25 -6.65 -16.22
N VAL A 175 -7.69 -6.35 -15.07
CA VAL A 175 -7.45 -7.33 -14.00
C VAL A 175 -8.78 -7.59 -13.29
N LYS A 176 -9.04 -8.84 -12.90
CA LYS A 176 -10.21 -9.16 -12.07
C LYS A 176 -10.19 -8.30 -10.81
N PRO A 177 -11.22 -7.50 -10.55
CA PRO A 177 -11.22 -6.60 -9.39
C PRO A 177 -11.36 -7.38 -8.07
N VAL A 178 -10.79 -6.82 -7.02
CA VAL A 178 -10.95 -7.27 -5.63
C VAL A 178 -11.95 -6.35 -4.94
N VAL A 179 -12.94 -6.92 -4.25
CA VAL A 179 -13.97 -6.18 -3.52
C VAL A 179 -13.87 -6.54 -2.04
N LYS A 180 -13.76 -5.53 -1.19
CA LYS A 180 -13.61 -5.69 0.26
C LYS A 180 -14.66 -4.88 1.02
N PHE A 181 -15.26 -5.48 2.03
CA PHE A 181 -16.03 -4.77 3.04
C PHE A 181 -15.07 -4.32 4.15
N ILE A 182 -15.09 -3.06 4.50
CA ILE A 182 -14.17 -2.49 5.50
C ILE A 182 -14.72 -2.70 6.90
N ASN A 183 -14.15 -3.62 7.63
CA ASN A 183 -14.52 -3.97 8.99
C ASN A 183 -13.64 -3.21 10.01
N ALA A 184 -14.24 -2.59 11.02
CA ALA A 184 -13.52 -1.82 12.04
C ALA A 184 -12.47 -2.68 12.79
N GLY A 185 -12.80 -3.93 13.14
CA GLY A 185 -11.86 -4.84 13.79
C GLY A 185 -10.64 -5.16 12.93
N GLN A 186 -10.83 -5.34 11.62
CA GLN A 186 -9.74 -5.56 10.67
C GLN A 186 -8.86 -4.31 10.52
N VAL A 187 -9.45 -3.11 10.51
CA VAL A 187 -8.70 -1.84 10.50
C VAL A 187 -7.81 -1.72 11.73
N VAL A 188 -8.34 -2.06 12.92
CA VAL A 188 -7.58 -2.04 14.17
C VAL A 188 -6.44 -3.07 14.15
N ILE A 189 -6.71 -4.31 13.71
CA ILE A 189 -5.69 -5.37 13.62
C ILE A 189 -4.60 -4.99 12.61
N PHE A 190 -4.96 -4.46 11.45
CA PHE A 190 -4.00 -4.00 10.44
C PHE A 190 -3.08 -2.90 10.97
N THR A 191 -3.64 -1.97 11.73
CA THR A 191 -2.89 -0.84 12.29
C THR A 191 -1.97 -1.26 13.45
N GLY A 192 -2.35 -2.29 14.20
CA GLY A 192 -1.79 -2.65 15.49
C GLY A 192 -2.49 -1.91 16.63
N THR A 193 -2.48 -2.54 17.81
CA THR A 193 -3.25 -2.08 18.98
C THR A 193 -2.40 -1.35 20.02
N ASP A 194 -1.13 -1.17 19.75
CA ASP A 194 -0.13 -0.61 20.67
C ASP A 194 -0.35 0.89 20.95
N ARG A 195 -1.10 1.58 20.10
CA ARG A 195 -1.30 3.04 20.22
C ARG A 195 -2.68 3.50 19.79
N ARG A 196 -3.16 4.55 20.46
CA ARG A 196 -4.34 5.30 20.00
C ARG A 196 -3.98 6.13 18.78
N SER A 197 -4.78 6.01 17.74
CA SER A 197 -4.61 6.73 16.48
C SER A 197 -5.97 6.99 15.83
N ILE A 198 -5.99 7.77 14.76
CA ILE A 198 -7.19 7.97 13.93
C ILE A 198 -7.71 6.67 13.29
N HIS A 199 -6.96 5.59 13.37
CA HIS A 199 -7.31 4.27 12.83
C HIS A 199 -7.84 3.31 13.90
N THR A 200 -7.61 3.59 15.20
CA THR A 200 -7.86 2.64 16.29
C THR A 200 -8.71 3.21 17.41
N ASP A 201 -8.86 4.53 17.47
CA ASP A 201 -9.54 5.22 18.58
C ASP A 201 -10.47 6.32 18.06
N LEU A 202 -11.77 6.15 18.32
CA LEU A 202 -12.81 7.06 17.83
C LEU A 202 -12.66 8.49 18.38
N GLN A 203 -12.20 8.65 19.62
CA GLN A 203 -12.02 9.99 20.20
C GLN A 203 -10.89 10.72 19.50
N THR A 204 -9.78 10.01 19.22
CA THR A 204 -8.66 10.54 18.44
C THR A 204 -9.08 10.92 17.02
N ALA A 205 -9.87 10.08 16.36
CA ALA A 205 -10.40 10.36 15.02
C ALA A 205 -11.29 11.63 15.02
N ARG A 206 -12.21 11.75 15.98
CA ARG A 206 -13.09 12.92 16.12
C ARG A 206 -12.32 14.19 16.46
N ALA A 207 -11.31 14.12 17.32
CA ALA A 207 -10.43 15.24 17.60
C ALA A 207 -9.64 15.71 16.36
N ALA A 208 -9.36 14.81 15.42
CA ALA A 208 -8.78 15.14 14.12
C ALA A 208 -9.81 15.66 13.10
N GLY A 209 -11.10 15.72 13.43
CA GLY A 209 -12.18 16.19 12.54
C GLY A 209 -12.80 15.11 11.66
N LEU A 210 -12.54 13.83 11.94
CA LEU A 210 -13.15 12.70 11.24
C LEU A 210 -14.43 12.26 11.94
N PRO A 211 -15.47 11.81 11.21
CA PRO A 211 -16.70 11.29 11.80
C PRO A 211 -16.50 9.95 12.51
N ASP A 212 -15.56 9.13 12.02
CA ASP A 212 -15.24 7.79 12.53
C ASP A 212 -13.74 7.51 12.36
N ILE A 213 -13.26 6.36 12.86
CA ILE A 213 -11.93 5.86 12.52
C ILE A 213 -11.84 5.62 11.03
N ILE A 214 -10.64 5.70 10.46
CA ILE A 214 -10.41 5.46 9.04
C ILE A 214 -9.45 4.29 8.83
N ALA A 215 -9.64 3.55 7.75
CA ALA A 215 -8.67 2.56 7.31
C ALA A 215 -7.35 3.24 6.90
N GLN A 216 -6.22 2.58 7.16
CA GLN A 216 -4.94 3.05 6.63
C GLN A 216 -4.94 2.98 5.10
N GLY A 217 -4.35 3.97 4.43
CA GLY A 217 -4.19 3.94 2.98
C GLY A 217 -3.44 2.69 2.49
N LEU A 218 -2.53 2.15 3.30
CA LEU A 218 -1.83 0.89 3.02
C LEU A 218 -2.78 -0.31 2.85
N MET A 219 -3.96 -0.32 3.48
CA MET A 219 -4.97 -1.37 3.23
C MET A 219 -5.46 -1.33 1.78
N SER A 220 -5.78 -0.13 1.24
CA SER A 220 -6.19 0.00 -0.16
C SER A 220 -5.08 -0.41 -1.13
N MET A 221 -3.81 -0.06 -0.83
CA MET A 221 -2.66 -0.55 -1.61
C MET A 221 -2.55 -2.08 -1.55
N THR A 222 -2.81 -2.66 -0.39
CA THR A 222 -2.78 -4.13 -0.20
C THR A 222 -3.86 -4.82 -1.03
N TYR A 223 -5.08 -4.29 -1.11
CA TYR A 223 -6.14 -4.84 -1.95
C TYR A 223 -5.82 -4.77 -3.44
N ILE A 224 -5.18 -3.67 -3.89
CA ILE A 224 -4.64 -3.59 -5.25
C ILE A 224 -3.53 -4.65 -5.46
N SER A 225 -2.64 -4.82 -4.48
CA SER A 225 -1.56 -5.82 -4.53
C SER A 225 -2.10 -7.25 -4.57
N GLU A 226 -3.20 -7.57 -3.88
CA GLU A 226 -3.89 -8.85 -3.95
C GLU A 226 -4.35 -9.15 -5.39
N ALA A 227 -5.09 -8.22 -6.00
CA ALA A 227 -5.53 -8.35 -7.40
C ALA A 227 -4.34 -8.58 -8.36
N LEU A 228 -3.25 -7.85 -8.15
CA LEU A 228 -2.04 -7.97 -8.97
C LEU A 228 -1.25 -9.25 -8.68
N ASN A 229 -1.24 -9.73 -7.44
CA ASN A 229 -0.64 -11.02 -7.09
C ASN A 229 -1.39 -12.19 -7.73
N ASP A 230 -2.71 -12.12 -7.79
CA ASP A 230 -3.54 -13.08 -8.51
C ASP A 230 -3.25 -13.03 -10.01
N PHE A 231 -3.14 -11.86 -10.59
CA PHE A 231 -2.90 -11.66 -12.01
C PHE A 231 -1.50 -12.08 -12.44
N PHE A 232 -0.45 -11.64 -11.76
CA PHE A 232 0.96 -11.88 -12.12
C PHE A 232 1.56 -13.13 -11.48
N GLY A 233 1.01 -13.61 -10.35
CA GLY A 233 1.57 -14.71 -9.57
C GLY A 233 2.97 -14.37 -9.04
N LYS A 234 3.92 -15.31 -9.22
CA LYS A 234 5.28 -15.16 -8.69
C LYS A 234 6.02 -13.91 -9.17
N THR A 235 5.75 -13.45 -10.38
CA THR A 235 6.45 -12.28 -10.94
C THR A 235 6.03 -10.99 -10.26
N TRP A 236 4.86 -10.97 -9.59
CA TRP A 236 4.50 -9.86 -8.69
C TRP A 236 5.44 -9.81 -7.49
N GLN A 237 5.65 -10.92 -6.82
CA GLN A 237 6.51 -10.99 -5.62
C GLN A 237 8.01 -10.89 -5.93
N GLN A 238 8.41 -11.00 -7.20
CA GLN A 238 9.80 -11.04 -7.67
C GLN A 238 10.05 -10.04 -8.80
N GLY A 239 9.63 -8.79 -8.63
CA GLY A 239 9.85 -7.74 -9.62
C GLY A 239 8.64 -6.84 -9.83
N GLY A 240 7.55 -7.05 -9.09
CA GLY A 240 6.41 -6.15 -9.05
C GLY A 240 6.77 -4.81 -8.42
N LYS A 241 6.14 -3.75 -8.91
CA LYS A 241 6.24 -2.38 -8.38
C LYS A 241 4.86 -1.75 -8.36
N ILE A 242 4.59 -0.99 -7.31
CA ILE A 242 3.37 -0.20 -7.17
C ILE A 242 3.69 1.18 -6.64
N SER A 243 3.02 2.20 -7.16
CA SER A 243 3.11 3.58 -6.69
C SER A 243 1.71 4.16 -6.63
N VAL A 244 1.25 4.52 -5.42
CA VAL A 244 -0.12 5.01 -5.18
C VAL A 244 -0.13 6.29 -4.37
N ALA A 245 -1.15 7.11 -4.61
CA ALA A 245 -1.53 8.26 -3.79
C ALA A 245 -2.87 7.97 -3.09
N PHE A 246 -2.95 8.32 -1.82
CA PHE A 246 -4.17 8.21 -1.02
C PHE A 246 -4.91 9.54 -1.06
N ILE A 247 -6.08 9.57 -1.70
CA ILE A 247 -6.76 10.83 -2.09
C ILE A 247 -8.07 11.07 -1.36
N ALA A 248 -8.61 10.05 -0.69
CA ALA A 248 -9.79 10.18 0.16
C ALA A 248 -9.76 9.13 1.29
N PRO A 249 -10.38 9.44 2.44
CA PRO A 249 -10.52 8.48 3.53
C PRO A 249 -11.45 7.33 3.15
N VAL A 250 -11.23 6.19 3.81
CA VAL A 250 -12.07 4.98 3.76
C VAL A 250 -12.53 4.69 5.18
N TYR A 251 -13.82 4.47 5.37
CA TYR A 251 -14.43 4.27 6.69
C TYR A 251 -14.87 2.81 6.90
N PRO A 252 -14.93 2.33 8.15
CA PRO A 252 -15.64 1.11 8.45
C PRO A 252 -17.08 1.16 7.92
N GLY A 253 -17.54 0.07 7.30
CA GLY A 253 -18.81 -0.01 6.61
C GLY A 253 -18.76 0.28 5.11
N ASP A 254 -17.68 0.89 4.62
CA ASP A 254 -17.47 1.08 3.18
C ASP A 254 -17.27 -0.28 2.46
N ILE A 255 -17.68 -0.32 1.21
CA ILE A 255 -17.26 -1.35 0.25
C ILE A 255 -16.25 -0.70 -0.70
N VAL A 256 -15.07 -1.30 -0.79
CA VAL A 256 -13.98 -0.80 -1.65
C VAL A 256 -13.71 -1.81 -2.76
N THR A 257 -13.75 -1.33 -4.00
CA THR A 257 -13.38 -2.10 -5.20
C THR A 257 -12.01 -1.65 -5.67
N SER A 258 -11.05 -2.57 -5.73
CA SER A 258 -9.68 -2.35 -6.23
C SER A 258 -9.55 -2.93 -7.63
N SER A 259 -9.13 -2.09 -8.57
CA SER A 259 -9.12 -2.38 -10.00
C SER A 259 -7.77 -2.02 -10.63
N ALA A 260 -7.45 -2.68 -11.76
CA ALA A 260 -6.29 -2.38 -12.56
C ALA A 260 -6.57 -2.60 -14.04
N ILE A 261 -5.91 -1.81 -14.90
CA ILE A 261 -5.99 -1.94 -16.35
C ILE A 261 -4.60 -1.84 -16.96
N VAL A 262 -4.28 -2.71 -17.91
CA VAL A 262 -3.02 -2.70 -18.62
C VAL A 262 -2.95 -1.49 -19.55
N ARG A 263 -2.08 -0.54 -19.22
CA ARG A 263 -1.90 0.69 -20.00
C ARG A 263 -0.91 0.49 -21.15
N GLU A 264 0.18 -0.22 -20.90
CA GLU A 264 1.29 -0.31 -21.83
C GLU A 264 2.12 -1.59 -21.61
N LYS A 265 2.83 -2.01 -22.65
CA LYS A 265 3.83 -3.08 -22.59
C LYS A 265 5.19 -2.50 -22.99
N VAL A 266 6.19 -2.71 -22.15
CA VAL A 266 7.56 -2.27 -22.44
C VAL A 266 8.52 -3.45 -22.50
N ALA A 267 9.49 -3.38 -23.38
CA ALA A 267 10.56 -4.38 -23.45
C ALA A 267 11.51 -4.19 -22.25
N GLU A 268 11.86 -5.31 -21.58
CA GLU A 268 12.81 -5.36 -20.47
C GLU A 268 13.83 -6.48 -20.75
N GLY A 269 14.84 -6.20 -21.56
CA GLY A 269 15.77 -7.19 -22.05
C GLY A 269 15.05 -8.30 -22.86
N ARG A 270 15.14 -9.57 -22.39
CA ARG A 270 14.43 -10.72 -23.01
C ARG A 270 13.00 -10.90 -22.52
N ARG A 271 12.55 -10.08 -21.55
CA ARG A 271 11.21 -10.11 -20.97
C ARG A 271 10.41 -8.91 -21.44
N GLN A 272 9.13 -8.93 -21.13
CA GLN A 272 8.24 -7.77 -21.22
C GLN A 272 7.79 -7.41 -19.82
N ARG A 273 7.55 -6.13 -19.58
CA ARG A 273 6.90 -5.62 -18.39
C ARG A 273 5.56 -5.00 -18.78
N LEU A 274 4.51 -5.37 -18.07
CA LEU A 274 3.23 -4.69 -18.19
C LEU A 274 3.23 -3.50 -17.24
N LEU A 275 2.79 -2.34 -17.76
CA LEU A 275 2.50 -1.14 -16.98
C LEU A 275 0.99 -1.02 -16.85
N LEU A 276 0.50 -0.78 -15.62
CA LEU A 276 -0.92 -0.72 -15.31
C LEU A 276 -1.24 0.60 -14.62
N ASP A 277 -2.44 1.12 -14.90
CA ASP A 277 -3.10 2.07 -14.03
C ASP A 277 -3.91 1.29 -13.00
N VAL A 278 -3.84 1.72 -11.74
CA VAL A 278 -4.48 1.05 -10.61
C VAL A 278 -5.27 2.04 -9.77
N TRP A 279 -6.37 1.59 -9.20
CA TRP A 279 -7.16 2.42 -8.29
C TRP A 279 -8.00 1.59 -7.34
N SER A 280 -8.41 2.21 -6.26
CA SER A 280 -9.50 1.73 -5.41
C SER A 280 -10.58 2.80 -5.34
N GLU A 281 -11.85 2.38 -5.38
CA GLU A 281 -13.01 3.24 -5.28
C GLU A 281 -14.04 2.68 -4.30
N ASN A 282 -14.81 3.56 -3.67
CA ASN A 282 -15.90 3.13 -2.80
C ASN A 282 -17.18 2.83 -3.59
N ALA A 283 -18.22 2.35 -2.92
CA ALA A 283 -19.51 1.98 -3.55
C ALA A 283 -20.19 3.14 -4.31
N ALA A 284 -19.87 4.39 -3.97
CA ALA A 284 -20.36 5.57 -4.70
C ALA A 284 -19.52 5.90 -5.95
N GLY A 285 -18.55 5.07 -6.34
CA GLY A 285 -17.65 5.32 -7.45
C GLY A 285 -16.59 6.38 -7.20
N ARG A 286 -16.45 6.86 -5.94
CA ARG A 286 -15.41 7.83 -5.58
C ARG A 286 -14.08 7.11 -5.44
N ARG A 287 -13.06 7.53 -6.18
CA ARG A 287 -11.71 7.02 -6.02
C ARG A 287 -11.13 7.46 -4.68
N VAL A 288 -10.56 6.50 -3.96
CA VAL A 288 -9.92 6.70 -2.64
C VAL A 288 -8.41 6.53 -2.73
N THR A 289 -7.96 5.72 -3.68
CA THR A 289 -6.53 5.48 -3.99
C THR A 289 -6.37 5.43 -5.51
N VAL A 290 -5.32 6.03 -6.02
CA VAL A 290 -4.98 6.03 -7.45
C VAL A 290 -3.48 5.86 -7.64
N GLY A 291 -3.07 5.26 -8.76
CA GLY A 291 -1.65 5.09 -9.02
C GLY A 291 -1.33 4.21 -10.21
N THR A 292 -0.12 3.70 -10.21
CA THR A 292 0.41 2.83 -11.27
C THR A 292 1.06 1.60 -10.65
N ALA A 293 1.11 0.53 -11.43
CA ALA A 293 1.82 -0.68 -11.06
C ALA A 293 2.54 -1.28 -12.28
N SER A 294 3.48 -2.15 -12.04
CA SER A 294 4.13 -2.89 -13.12
C SER A 294 4.74 -4.21 -12.63
N ALA A 295 4.77 -5.21 -13.50
CA ALA A 295 5.52 -6.43 -13.25
C ALA A 295 5.96 -7.09 -14.56
N PRO A 296 7.03 -7.92 -14.54
CA PRO A 296 7.47 -8.67 -15.70
C PRO A 296 6.53 -9.83 -16.03
N VAL A 297 6.47 -10.19 -17.33
CA VAL A 297 5.74 -11.35 -17.88
C VAL A 297 6.61 -12.18 -18.82
#